data_273f650b8b7aedc68f264bd92fd95a0f
#
_entry.id   273f650b8b7aedc68f264bd92fd95a0f
#
_cell.length_a   1.000
_cell.length_b   1.000
_cell.length_c   1.000
_cell.angle_alpha   90.00
_cell.angle_beta   90.00
_cell.angle_gamma   90.00
#
_symmetry.space_group_name_H-M   'P 1'
#
loop_
_entity.id
_entity.type
_entity.pdbx_description
1 polymer ?
#
loop_
_entity_poly.entity_id
_entity_poly.type
_entity_poly.pdbx_seq_one_letter_code
_entity_poly.pdbx_strand_id
1 'polypeptide(L)'
;MKDSTATTHNALTLPSPAKLNLFLHITGRRSDGYHELQTAFQLLDFGDTVEIDTRSDNKIVLLESLEGVPDEDNIVVRAAKLLQKQESGKNRVLGANIKINKQIPMGGGLGGGSSNAASTLLGLNYLWKMGLSNDQLAEIGLSLGADVPVFIYGQNSFGEGIGERLQTLVLPKYWFTVIKPPVSVPTAEIFLHSQLTRDTVTIRIAAVFEHLQTPDLAKELRNDCEDIVRREYPEISEALDWLNGLGTARLTGTGACIFARFASLAEAEAVLAEMPASYTGFIAQGTDRSTAHQALEMITERP
;
A
#
# COMPACT_ATOMS: atom_id res chain seq x y z
N MET A 1 -2.87 7.37 -51.70
CA MET A 1 -2.00 7.70 -50.55
C MET A 1 -2.77 7.32 -49.31
N LYS A 2 -2.40 6.23 -48.66
CA LYS A 2 -3.02 5.83 -47.38
C LYS A 2 -2.14 6.50 -46.30
N ASP A 3 -2.70 7.50 -45.65
CA ASP A 3 -2.12 8.06 -44.41
C ASP A 3 -2.15 6.95 -43.35
N SER A 4 -1.00 6.34 -43.15
CA SER A 4 -0.73 5.46 -42.01
C SER A 4 -0.41 6.40 -40.85
N THR A 5 -1.43 6.91 -40.15
CA THR A 5 -1.25 7.42 -38.83
C THR A 5 -0.92 6.24 -37.93
N ALA A 6 0.38 5.98 -37.77
CA ALA A 6 0.89 5.07 -36.77
C ALA A 6 0.44 5.63 -35.43
N THR A 7 -0.56 5.02 -34.82
CA THR A 7 -0.99 5.27 -33.45
C THR A 7 0.20 4.83 -32.58
N THR A 8 1.00 5.79 -32.10
CA THR A 8 2.06 5.52 -31.13
C THR A 8 1.35 5.07 -29.84
N HIS A 9 1.27 3.77 -29.65
CA HIS A 9 0.88 3.19 -28.36
C HIS A 9 1.99 3.51 -27.36
N ASN A 10 1.69 4.34 -26.37
CA ASN A 10 2.62 4.62 -25.27
C ASN A 10 2.30 3.62 -24.17
N ALA A 11 3.19 2.64 -23.98
CA ALA A 11 3.10 1.67 -22.92
C ALA A 11 4.01 2.08 -21.74
N LEU A 12 3.57 1.81 -20.54
CA LEU A 12 4.27 2.10 -19.30
C LEU A 12 4.11 0.93 -18.33
N THR A 13 5.21 0.53 -17.71
CA THR A 13 5.22 -0.46 -16.64
C THR A 13 5.73 0.21 -15.36
N LEU A 14 4.89 0.21 -14.32
CA LEU A 14 5.23 0.80 -13.02
C LEU A 14 5.19 -0.24 -11.92
N PRO A 15 6.20 -0.26 -11.04
CA PRO A 15 6.08 -0.95 -9.75
C PRO A 15 4.92 -0.38 -8.93
N SER A 16 4.34 -1.23 -8.09
CA SER A 16 3.31 -0.87 -7.13
C SER A 16 3.74 -1.43 -5.77
N PRO A 17 4.59 -0.70 -5.01
CA PRO A 17 5.23 -1.21 -3.80
C PRO A 17 4.22 -1.52 -2.71
N ALA A 18 4.55 -2.48 -1.84
CA ALA A 18 3.85 -2.70 -0.59
C ALA A 18 4.22 -1.63 0.46
N LYS A 19 3.42 -1.54 1.52
CA LYS A 19 3.73 -0.77 2.73
C LYS A 19 3.55 -1.64 3.97
N LEU A 20 4.20 -1.26 5.05
CA LEU A 20 3.89 -1.71 6.40
C LEU A 20 3.35 -0.56 7.25
N ASN A 21 2.45 -0.88 8.17
CA ASN A 21 2.19 -0.02 9.31
C ASN A 21 3.13 -0.49 10.43
N LEU A 22 4.18 0.29 10.72
CA LEU A 22 5.14 -0.08 11.78
C LEU A 22 4.49 -0.05 13.17
N PHE A 23 3.43 0.72 13.32
CA PHE A 23 2.46 0.71 14.40
C PHE A 23 1.11 1.23 13.88
N LEU A 24 0.05 1.03 14.64
CA LEU A 24 -1.27 1.56 14.34
C LEU A 24 -2.01 1.86 15.64
N HIS A 25 -2.07 3.13 16.00
CA HIS A 25 -2.86 3.61 17.14
C HIS A 25 -4.22 4.12 16.67
N ILE A 26 -5.25 3.77 17.39
CA ILE A 26 -6.61 4.29 17.16
C ILE A 26 -6.89 5.29 18.28
N THR A 27 -6.91 6.56 17.93
CA THR A 27 -6.95 7.68 18.87
C THR A 27 -8.35 8.27 19.06
N GLY A 28 -9.32 7.84 18.24
CA GLY A 28 -10.68 8.30 18.32
C GLY A 28 -11.60 7.65 17.30
N ARG A 29 -12.88 7.95 17.40
CA ARG A 29 -13.90 7.61 16.42
C ARG A 29 -14.63 8.87 15.96
N ARG A 30 -14.72 9.07 14.66
CA ARG A 30 -15.37 10.21 14.03
C ARG A 30 -16.88 10.01 13.94
N SER A 31 -17.63 11.10 13.81
CA SER A 31 -19.09 11.06 13.63
C SER A 31 -19.51 10.43 12.29
N ASP A 32 -18.62 10.43 11.28
CA ASP A 32 -18.85 9.78 9.99
C ASP A 32 -18.59 8.26 10.01
N GLY A 33 -18.21 7.70 11.18
CA GLY A 33 -17.95 6.29 11.41
C GLY A 33 -16.50 5.84 11.19
N TYR A 34 -15.66 6.67 10.60
CA TYR A 34 -14.23 6.44 10.51
C TYR A 34 -13.52 6.56 11.86
N HIS A 35 -12.31 6.03 11.94
CA HIS A 35 -11.46 6.13 13.13
C HIS A 35 -10.34 7.13 12.89
N GLU A 36 -10.10 7.99 13.89
CA GLU A 36 -8.86 8.76 13.95
C GLU A 36 -7.73 7.82 14.35
N LEU A 37 -6.64 7.88 13.63
CA LEU A 37 -5.49 7.00 13.87
C LEU A 37 -4.16 7.73 13.74
N GLN A 38 -3.13 7.12 14.30
CA GLN A 38 -1.73 7.47 14.05
C GLN A 38 -0.98 6.21 13.64
N THR A 39 -0.13 6.34 12.62
CA THR A 39 0.68 5.23 12.11
C THR A 39 1.99 5.73 11.51
N ALA A 40 3.00 4.86 11.41
CA ALA A 40 4.16 5.09 10.56
C ALA A 40 4.10 4.13 9.38
N PHE A 41 4.05 4.68 8.18
CA PHE A 41 4.12 3.93 6.93
C PHE A 41 5.57 3.74 6.50
N GLN A 42 5.97 2.49 6.30
CA GLN A 42 7.22 2.09 5.67
C GLN A 42 6.93 1.50 4.30
N LEU A 43 7.46 2.09 3.25
CA LEU A 43 7.42 1.53 1.90
C LEU A 43 8.47 0.42 1.75
N LEU A 44 8.14 -0.60 0.96
CA LEU A 44 9.00 -1.75 0.70
C LEU A 44 9.47 -1.77 -0.76
N ASP A 45 10.61 -2.42 -1.02
CA ASP A 45 11.10 -2.71 -2.37
C ASP A 45 10.39 -3.90 -3.04
N PHE A 46 9.46 -4.52 -2.36
CA PHE A 46 8.59 -5.59 -2.84
C PHE A 46 7.21 -5.05 -3.22
N GLY A 47 6.65 -5.52 -4.32
CA GLY A 47 5.35 -5.05 -4.78
C GLY A 47 4.80 -5.74 -6.00
N ASP A 48 3.59 -5.32 -6.39
CA ASP A 48 2.96 -5.66 -7.67
C ASP A 48 3.59 -4.85 -8.81
N THR A 49 3.12 -5.11 -10.01
CA THR A 49 3.43 -4.29 -11.19
C THR A 49 2.14 -3.94 -11.92
N VAL A 50 2.00 -2.68 -12.32
CA VAL A 50 0.90 -2.19 -13.16
C VAL A 50 1.45 -1.86 -14.55
N GLU A 51 0.93 -2.53 -15.56
CA GLU A 51 1.21 -2.25 -16.97
C GLU A 51 0.05 -1.44 -17.54
N ILE A 52 0.36 -0.35 -18.22
CA ILE A 52 -0.63 0.56 -18.80
C ILE A 52 -0.26 0.80 -20.26
N ASP A 53 -1.22 0.62 -21.14
CA ASP A 53 -1.11 0.94 -22.57
C ASP A 53 -2.25 1.86 -22.98
N THR A 54 -1.93 2.98 -23.65
CA THR A 54 -2.94 3.95 -24.08
C THR A 54 -3.76 3.42 -25.25
N ARG A 55 -5.04 3.78 -25.28
CA ARG A 55 -5.99 3.41 -26.34
C ARG A 55 -6.43 4.64 -27.13
N SER A 56 -6.81 4.41 -28.37
CA SER A 56 -7.38 5.43 -29.26
C SER A 56 -8.89 5.64 -29.07
N ASP A 57 -9.49 5.00 -28.05
CA ASP A 57 -10.89 5.18 -27.64
C ASP A 57 -10.96 5.61 -26.17
N ASN A 58 -12.14 5.93 -25.66
CA ASN A 58 -12.31 6.35 -24.26
C ASN A 58 -12.57 5.16 -23.31
N LYS A 59 -12.23 3.94 -23.68
CA LYS A 59 -12.48 2.75 -22.86
C LYS A 59 -11.34 2.53 -21.87
N ILE A 60 -11.71 2.18 -20.64
CA ILE A 60 -10.81 1.63 -19.64
C ILE A 60 -11.05 0.13 -19.59
N VAL A 61 -10.02 -0.65 -19.89
CA VAL A 61 -10.10 -2.11 -19.99
C VAL A 61 -9.07 -2.74 -19.06
N LEU A 62 -9.53 -3.59 -18.14
CA LEU A 62 -8.68 -4.48 -17.39
C LEU A 62 -8.41 -5.73 -18.22
N LEU A 63 -7.13 -6.02 -18.53
CA LEU A 63 -6.79 -7.14 -19.44
C LEU A 63 -6.94 -8.51 -18.78
N GLU A 64 -6.73 -8.58 -17.48
CA GLU A 64 -6.83 -9.80 -16.69
C GLU A 64 -7.64 -9.50 -15.42
N SER A 65 -8.80 -10.16 -15.29
CA SER A 65 -9.67 -9.99 -14.12
C SER A 65 -9.02 -10.59 -12.87
N LEU A 66 -9.23 -9.96 -11.72
CA LEU A 66 -8.83 -10.52 -10.43
C LEU A 66 -9.95 -11.39 -9.88
N GLU A 67 -9.58 -12.58 -9.41
CA GLU A 67 -10.54 -13.51 -8.82
C GLU A 67 -11.33 -12.86 -7.67
N GLY A 68 -12.64 -12.98 -7.70
CA GLY A 68 -13.55 -12.45 -6.68
C GLY A 68 -13.78 -10.94 -6.75
N VAL A 69 -13.26 -10.23 -7.77
CA VAL A 69 -13.44 -8.78 -7.91
C VAL A 69 -13.99 -8.47 -9.31
N PRO A 70 -15.25 -8.01 -9.44
CA PRO A 70 -15.77 -7.54 -10.73
C PRO A 70 -14.89 -6.44 -11.32
N ASP A 71 -14.69 -6.44 -12.65
CA ASP A 71 -13.77 -5.48 -13.29
C ASP A 71 -14.15 -4.02 -13.04
N GLU A 72 -15.45 -3.71 -13.01
CA GLU A 72 -15.94 -2.36 -12.72
C GLU A 72 -15.66 -1.89 -11.28
N ASP A 73 -15.56 -2.82 -10.34
CA ASP A 73 -15.26 -2.56 -8.93
C ASP A 73 -13.77 -2.58 -8.66
N ASN A 74 -12.96 -3.06 -9.63
CA ASN A 74 -11.52 -3.08 -9.46
C ASN A 74 -10.98 -1.66 -9.28
N ILE A 75 -10.20 -1.47 -8.22
CA ILE A 75 -9.73 -0.15 -7.79
C ILE A 75 -8.90 0.57 -8.88
N VAL A 76 -8.16 -0.16 -9.75
CA VAL A 76 -7.39 0.47 -10.84
C VAL A 76 -8.30 0.98 -11.95
N VAL A 77 -9.39 0.26 -12.25
CA VAL A 77 -10.40 0.71 -13.22
C VAL A 77 -11.12 1.95 -12.70
N ARG A 78 -11.48 1.93 -11.41
CA ARG A 78 -12.08 3.09 -10.73
C ARG A 78 -11.13 4.29 -10.73
N ALA A 79 -9.85 4.08 -10.42
CA ALA A 79 -8.81 5.11 -10.47
C ALA A 79 -8.70 5.76 -11.85
N ALA A 80 -8.59 4.95 -12.90
CA ALA A 80 -8.52 5.42 -14.27
C ALA A 80 -9.77 6.21 -14.69
N LYS A 81 -10.97 5.73 -14.34
CA LYS A 81 -12.23 6.42 -14.61
C LYS A 81 -12.36 7.75 -13.87
N LEU A 82 -11.90 7.83 -12.62
CA LEU A 82 -11.90 9.07 -11.85
C LEU A 82 -10.94 10.11 -12.47
N LEU A 83 -9.76 9.67 -12.88
CA LEU A 83 -8.80 10.53 -13.55
C LEU A 83 -9.33 11.01 -14.90
N GLN A 84 -9.95 10.12 -15.70
CA GLN A 84 -10.58 10.45 -16.97
C GLN A 84 -11.65 11.55 -16.82
N LYS A 85 -12.43 11.52 -15.73
CA LYS A 85 -13.47 12.52 -15.44
C LYS A 85 -12.91 13.92 -15.21
N GLN A 86 -11.65 14.09 -14.78
CA GLN A 86 -11.03 15.41 -14.59
C GLN A 86 -10.91 16.20 -15.90
N GLU A 87 -10.91 15.51 -17.04
CA GLU A 87 -10.84 16.10 -18.38
C GLU A 87 -12.20 16.11 -19.10
N SER A 88 -13.32 15.84 -18.40
CA SER A 88 -14.65 15.83 -18.97
C SER A 88 -14.98 17.20 -19.59
N GLY A 89 -15.43 17.19 -20.85
CA GLY A 89 -15.72 18.42 -21.62
C GLY A 89 -14.55 18.92 -22.47
N LYS A 90 -13.34 18.37 -22.33
CA LYS A 90 -12.23 18.62 -23.24
C LYS A 90 -12.25 17.53 -24.34
N ASN A 91 -12.01 17.92 -25.57
CA ASN A 91 -12.10 17.00 -26.74
C ASN A 91 -10.82 16.12 -26.82
N ARG A 92 -10.58 15.29 -25.77
CA ARG A 92 -9.43 14.37 -25.63
C ARG A 92 -9.90 12.94 -25.52
N VAL A 93 -9.17 12.04 -26.16
CA VAL A 93 -9.39 10.59 -26.04
C VAL A 93 -8.45 10.08 -24.94
N LEU A 94 -9.01 9.52 -23.87
CA LEU A 94 -8.30 9.09 -22.68
C LEU A 94 -8.66 7.64 -22.34
N GLY A 95 -8.34 6.71 -23.25
CA GLY A 95 -8.51 5.28 -23.03
C GLY A 95 -7.23 4.60 -22.55
N ALA A 96 -7.37 3.48 -21.83
CA ALA A 96 -6.26 2.67 -21.39
C ALA A 96 -6.61 1.19 -21.27
N ASN A 97 -5.67 0.31 -21.62
CA ASN A 97 -5.59 -1.06 -21.17
C ASN A 97 -4.74 -1.09 -19.90
N ILE A 98 -5.17 -1.84 -18.91
CA ILE A 98 -4.46 -1.96 -17.62
C ILE A 98 -4.32 -3.45 -17.32
N LYS A 99 -3.12 -3.87 -16.91
CA LYS A 99 -2.83 -5.20 -16.39
C LYS A 99 -2.14 -5.08 -15.05
N ILE A 100 -2.48 -5.98 -14.11
CA ILE A 100 -1.87 -6.05 -12.80
C ILE A 100 -1.18 -7.39 -12.65
N ASN A 101 0.13 -7.38 -12.41
CA ASN A 101 0.88 -8.58 -12.02
C ASN A 101 0.98 -8.61 -10.49
N LYS A 102 0.15 -9.45 -9.86
CA LYS A 102 0.02 -9.54 -8.40
C LYS A 102 1.14 -10.36 -7.79
N GLN A 103 1.84 -9.77 -6.81
CA GLN A 103 2.80 -10.41 -5.91
C GLN A 103 2.44 -10.17 -4.44
N ILE A 104 1.87 -8.99 -4.14
CA ILE A 104 1.43 -8.65 -2.78
C ILE A 104 0.23 -9.53 -2.41
N PRO A 105 0.30 -10.27 -1.30
CA PRO A 105 -0.81 -11.07 -0.80
C PRO A 105 -2.09 -10.25 -0.61
N MET A 106 -3.21 -10.70 -1.19
CA MET A 106 -4.49 -10.02 -1.04
C MET A 106 -5.01 -10.11 0.40
N GLY A 107 -5.63 -9.04 0.90
CA GLY A 107 -6.20 -9.00 2.26
C GLY A 107 -5.14 -9.07 3.35
N GLY A 108 -3.90 -8.65 3.09
CA GLY A 108 -2.77 -8.78 4.02
C GLY A 108 -2.44 -7.52 4.83
N GLY A 109 -3.17 -6.42 4.69
CA GLY A 109 -2.80 -5.16 5.37
C GLY A 109 -1.58 -4.44 4.76
N LEU A 110 -1.12 -4.88 3.58
CA LEU A 110 0.08 -4.39 2.89
C LEU A 110 -0.21 -3.24 1.89
N GLY A 111 -1.46 -2.83 1.76
CA GLY A 111 -1.87 -1.72 0.90
C GLY A 111 -1.81 -2.01 -0.61
N GLY A 112 -1.76 -3.29 -1.05
CA GLY A 112 -1.55 -3.65 -2.45
C GLY A 112 -2.56 -3.04 -3.42
N GLY A 113 -3.86 -3.07 -3.11
CA GLY A 113 -4.89 -2.44 -3.94
C GLY A 113 -4.71 -0.93 -4.04
N SER A 114 -4.45 -0.26 -2.91
CA SER A 114 -4.19 1.19 -2.86
C SER A 114 -2.92 1.58 -3.64
N SER A 115 -1.88 0.75 -3.56
CA SER A 115 -0.66 0.93 -4.34
C SER A 115 -0.92 0.79 -5.85
N ASN A 116 -1.70 -0.24 -6.27
CA ASN A 116 -2.06 -0.41 -7.67
C ASN A 116 -2.87 0.80 -8.17
N ALA A 117 -3.81 1.33 -7.39
CA ALA A 117 -4.57 2.53 -7.73
C ALA A 117 -3.64 3.76 -7.87
N ALA A 118 -2.72 3.96 -6.93
CA ALA A 118 -1.76 5.06 -6.96
C ALA A 118 -0.85 4.97 -8.20
N SER A 119 -0.26 3.81 -8.47
CA SER A 119 0.57 3.60 -9.68
C SER A 119 -0.24 3.83 -10.96
N THR A 120 -1.52 3.46 -10.98
CA THR A 120 -2.41 3.74 -12.10
C THR A 120 -2.65 5.25 -12.28
N LEU A 121 -2.92 5.98 -11.19
CA LEU A 121 -3.11 7.44 -11.24
C LEU A 121 -1.85 8.15 -11.72
N LEU A 122 -0.69 7.81 -11.15
CA LEU A 122 0.61 8.36 -11.53
C LEU A 122 0.94 8.07 -13.00
N GLY A 123 0.79 6.80 -13.41
CA GLY A 123 1.09 6.37 -14.78
C GLY A 123 0.19 7.02 -15.83
N LEU A 124 -1.12 7.10 -15.57
CA LEU A 124 -2.07 7.73 -16.48
C LEU A 124 -1.92 9.26 -16.49
N ASN A 125 -1.60 9.90 -15.35
CA ASN A 125 -1.27 11.32 -15.32
C ASN A 125 -0.09 11.63 -16.26
N TYR A 126 0.93 10.79 -16.25
CA TYR A 126 2.08 10.89 -17.15
C TYR A 126 1.69 10.60 -18.62
N LEU A 127 1.09 9.45 -18.91
CA LEU A 127 0.75 9.02 -20.27
C LEU A 127 -0.26 9.93 -20.95
N TRP A 128 -1.26 10.37 -20.21
CA TRP A 128 -2.27 11.31 -20.69
C TRP A 128 -1.82 12.78 -20.64
N LYS A 129 -0.61 13.05 -20.12
CA LYS A 129 -0.05 14.41 -20.00
C LYS A 129 -1.01 15.37 -19.32
N MET A 130 -1.57 14.97 -18.18
CA MET A 130 -2.57 15.76 -17.48
C MET A 130 -1.95 16.89 -16.65
N GLY A 131 -0.70 16.70 -16.19
CA GLY A 131 0.03 17.70 -15.41
C GLY A 131 -0.53 17.95 -14.01
N LEU A 132 -1.27 16.96 -13.44
CA LEU A 132 -1.78 17.07 -12.08
C LEU A 132 -0.64 16.92 -11.07
N SER A 133 -0.68 17.74 -10.01
CA SER A 133 0.24 17.63 -8.89
C SER A 133 -0.06 16.38 -8.04
N ASN A 134 0.90 15.99 -7.18
CA ASN A 134 0.69 14.91 -6.23
C ASN A 134 -0.47 15.21 -5.27
N ASP A 135 -0.68 16.48 -4.87
CA ASP A 135 -1.81 16.85 -4.02
C ASP A 135 -3.15 16.60 -4.70
N GLN A 136 -3.28 16.96 -5.97
CA GLN A 136 -4.48 16.70 -6.77
C GLN A 136 -4.72 15.21 -6.98
N LEU A 137 -3.66 14.45 -7.24
CA LEU A 137 -3.76 12.99 -7.37
C LEU A 137 -4.10 12.32 -6.04
N ALA A 138 -3.56 12.83 -4.92
CA ALA A 138 -3.85 12.32 -3.59
C ALA A 138 -5.30 12.57 -3.18
N GLU A 139 -5.88 13.72 -3.54
CA GLU A 139 -7.30 14.03 -3.33
C GLU A 139 -8.20 13.04 -4.11
N ILE A 140 -7.89 12.78 -5.39
CA ILE A 140 -8.57 11.75 -6.18
C ILE A 140 -8.40 10.38 -5.51
N GLY A 141 -7.17 10.04 -5.13
CA GLY A 141 -6.80 8.77 -4.52
C GLY A 141 -7.49 8.51 -3.19
N LEU A 142 -7.67 9.54 -2.36
CA LEU A 142 -8.36 9.44 -1.07
C LEU A 142 -9.81 8.95 -1.23
N SER A 143 -10.48 9.34 -2.30
CA SER A 143 -11.83 8.85 -2.62
C SER A 143 -11.89 7.35 -2.95
N LEU A 144 -10.76 6.75 -3.28
CA LEU A 144 -10.63 5.31 -3.55
C LEU A 144 -10.26 4.51 -2.30
N GLY A 145 -9.46 5.11 -1.41
CA GLY A 145 -9.03 4.48 -0.17
C GLY A 145 -8.02 5.32 0.62
N ALA A 146 -8.06 5.20 1.95
CA ALA A 146 -7.25 6.00 2.86
C ALA A 146 -5.73 5.81 2.68
N ASP A 147 -5.29 4.62 2.23
CA ASP A 147 -3.88 4.32 1.99
C ASP A 147 -3.39 4.79 0.59
N VAL A 148 -4.26 5.25 -0.33
CA VAL A 148 -3.81 5.66 -1.67
C VAL A 148 -2.88 6.88 -1.61
N PRO A 149 -3.14 7.90 -0.79
CA PRO A 149 -2.27 9.08 -0.69
C PRO A 149 -0.82 8.77 -0.36
N VAL A 150 -0.51 7.82 0.55
CA VAL A 150 0.88 7.51 0.90
C VAL A 150 1.68 6.99 -0.31
N PHE A 151 1.03 6.24 -1.20
CA PHE A 151 1.67 5.76 -2.43
C PHE A 151 1.76 6.85 -3.50
N ILE A 152 0.83 7.82 -3.53
CA ILE A 152 0.91 8.99 -4.42
C ILE A 152 2.07 9.91 -4.01
N TYR A 153 2.28 10.17 -2.72
CA TYR A 153 3.44 10.94 -2.26
C TYR A 153 4.73 10.14 -2.35
N GLY A 154 4.65 8.82 -2.22
CA GLY A 154 5.75 7.90 -2.45
C GLY A 154 6.90 8.01 -1.46
N GLN A 155 6.63 8.39 -0.21
CA GLN A 155 7.61 8.54 0.87
C GLN A 155 7.12 7.88 2.15
N ASN A 156 8.06 7.39 2.97
CA ASN A 156 7.75 6.97 4.32
C ASN A 156 7.13 8.14 5.09
N SER A 157 6.09 7.88 5.84
CA SER A 157 5.31 8.96 6.43
C SER A 157 4.73 8.59 7.79
N PHE A 158 4.66 9.57 8.66
CA PHE A 158 3.77 9.57 9.80
C PHE A 158 2.38 10.02 9.33
N GLY A 159 1.40 9.15 9.51
CA GLY A 159 0.02 9.38 9.08
C GLY A 159 -0.89 9.65 10.28
N GLU A 160 -1.75 10.64 10.13
CA GLU A 160 -2.83 11.00 11.07
C GLU A 160 -4.17 11.07 10.33
N GLY A 161 -5.26 11.40 11.04
CA GLY A 161 -6.60 11.38 10.49
C GLY A 161 -7.08 9.95 10.29
N ILE A 162 -7.57 9.59 9.12
CA ILE A 162 -7.83 8.21 8.72
C ILE A 162 -6.59 7.56 8.05
N GLY A 163 -5.41 8.22 8.13
CA GLY A 163 -4.15 7.85 7.52
C GLY A 163 -3.73 8.75 6.35
N GLU A 164 -4.54 9.75 6.01
CA GLU A 164 -4.37 10.63 4.84
C GLU A 164 -3.52 11.87 5.12
N ARG A 165 -3.43 12.33 6.37
CA ARG A 165 -2.60 13.48 6.75
C ARG A 165 -1.17 13.01 6.98
N LEU A 166 -0.34 13.19 5.99
CA LEU A 166 0.99 12.62 5.92
C LEU A 166 2.08 13.66 6.21
N GLN A 167 3.02 13.29 7.09
CA GLN A 167 4.26 14.02 7.32
C GLN A 167 5.41 13.08 7.00
N THR A 168 6.35 13.51 6.15
CA THR A 168 7.50 12.69 5.75
C THR A 168 8.30 12.24 6.97
N LEU A 169 8.67 10.97 6.99
CA LEU A 169 9.43 10.33 8.05
C LEU A 169 10.66 9.65 7.45
N VAL A 170 11.84 10.03 7.93
CA VAL A 170 13.09 9.36 7.55
C VAL A 170 13.29 8.17 8.46
N LEU A 171 13.36 6.98 7.89
CA LEU A 171 13.48 5.72 8.62
C LEU A 171 14.81 5.04 8.34
N PRO A 172 15.41 4.33 9.31
CA PRO A 172 16.54 3.47 9.05
C PRO A 172 16.17 2.36 8.06
N LYS A 173 17.14 1.94 7.26
CA LYS A 173 16.94 0.83 6.32
C LYS A 173 17.05 -0.49 7.04
N TYR A 174 15.93 -1.16 7.19
CA TYR A 174 15.82 -2.50 7.73
C TYR A 174 15.35 -3.49 6.67
N TRP A 175 15.65 -4.76 6.90
CA TRP A 175 15.07 -5.88 6.21
C TRP A 175 13.85 -6.39 6.98
N PHE A 176 12.85 -6.81 6.24
CA PHE A 176 11.60 -7.30 6.80
C PHE A 176 11.32 -8.70 6.29
N THR A 177 11.09 -9.64 7.20
CA THR A 177 10.41 -10.89 6.89
C THR A 177 8.93 -10.67 7.11
N VAL A 178 8.14 -10.83 6.05
CA VAL A 178 6.68 -10.69 6.07
C VAL A 178 6.07 -12.06 5.82
N ILE A 179 5.17 -12.49 6.70
CA ILE A 179 4.47 -13.76 6.57
C ILE A 179 2.96 -13.57 6.60
N LYS A 180 2.23 -14.46 5.93
CA LYS A 180 0.78 -14.49 5.88
C LYS A 180 0.28 -15.91 6.19
N PRO A 181 -0.42 -16.12 7.32
CA PRO A 181 -1.17 -17.34 7.57
C PRO A 181 -2.28 -17.52 6.53
N PRO A 182 -2.82 -18.77 6.34
CA PRO A 182 -3.84 -19.06 5.33
C PRO A 182 -5.24 -18.60 5.76
N VAL A 183 -5.33 -17.34 6.21
CA VAL A 183 -6.58 -16.71 6.67
C VAL A 183 -6.70 -15.30 6.09
N SER A 184 -7.92 -14.79 5.99
CA SER A 184 -8.22 -13.42 5.57
C SER A 184 -8.99 -12.70 6.65
N VAL A 185 -8.64 -11.46 6.91
CA VAL A 185 -9.26 -10.60 7.93
C VAL A 185 -10.02 -9.49 7.24
N PRO A 186 -11.37 -9.45 7.35
CA PRO A 186 -12.16 -8.35 6.82
C PRO A 186 -11.89 -7.07 7.64
N THR A 187 -11.26 -6.09 7.04
CA THR A 187 -10.86 -4.83 7.70
C THR A 187 -12.03 -4.14 8.42
N ALA A 188 -13.21 -4.13 7.79
CA ALA A 188 -14.40 -3.49 8.36
C ALA A 188 -14.85 -4.15 9.68
N GLU A 189 -14.75 -5.48 9.80
CA GLU A 189 -15.14 -6.21 11.00
C GLU A 189 -14.25 -5.83 12.19
N ILE A 190 -12.94 -5.72 11.96
CA ILE A 190 -11.99 -5.31 13.01
C ILE A 190 -12.28 -3.89 13.48
N PHE A 191 -12.46 -2.94 12.58
CA PHE A 191 -12.76 -1.56 12.95
C PHE A 191 -14.14 -1.39 13.62
N LEU A 192 -15.10 -2.27 13.32
CA LEU A 192 -16.42 -2.27 13.95
C LEU A 192 -16.46 -3.03 15.27
N HIS A 193 -15.42 -3.81 15.61
CA HIS A 193 -15.43 -4.67 16.77
C HIS A 193 -15.61 -3.89 18.07
N SER A 194 -16.53 -4.35 18.95
CA SER A 194 -16.94 -3.60 20.14
C SER A 194 -15.83 -3.38 21.17
N GLN A 195 -14.85 -4.28 21.21
CA GLN A 195 -13.72 -4.23 22.15
C GLN A 195 -12.45 -3.60 21.54
N LEU A 196 -12.54 -3.03 20.35
CA LEU A 196 -11.40 -2.34 19.75
C LEU A 196 -11.06 -1.10 20.59
N THR A 197 -9.80 -0.94 20.96
CA THR A 197 -9.28 0.27 21.62
C THR A 197 -9.45 1.46 20.67
N ARG A 198 -10.02 2.57 21.19
CA ARG A 198 -10.30 3.78 20.38
C ARG A 198 -9.89 5.08 21.05
N ASP A 199 -9.12 4.98 22.11
CA ASP A 199 -8.71 6.09 22.97
C ASP A 199 -7.23 6.06 23.31
N THR A 200 -6.43 5.43 22.42
CA THR A 200 -4.98 5.42 22.55
C THR A 200 -4.45 6.84 22.53
N VAL A 201 -3.61 7.15 23.53
CA VAL A 201 -3.01 8.49 23.66
C VAL A 201 -2.14 8.79 22.45
N THR A 202 -2.33 9.98 21.89
CA THR A 202 -1.55 10.43 20.73
C THR A 202 -0.08 10.56 21.07
N ILE A 203 0.78 10.16 20.14
CA ILE A 203 2.23 10.27 20.23
C ILE A 203 2.74 11.36 19.29
N ARG A 204 3.79 12.08 19.69
CA ARG A 204 4.42 13.09 18.83
C ARG A 204 5.33 12.42 17.81
N ILE A 205 5.39 12.94 16.59
CA ILE A 205 6.25 12.41 15.52
C ILE A 205 7.72 12.29 15.93
N ALA A 206 8.25 13.22 16.76
CA ALA A 206 9.61 13.14 17.26
C ALA A 206 9.85 11.88 18.12
N ALA A 207 8.89 11.53 18.99
CA ALA A 207 8.99 10.32 19.81
C ALA A 207 8.84 9.06 18.95
N VAL A 208 7.97 9.08 17.91
CA VAL A 208 7.88 7.99 16.92
C VAL A 208 9.23 7.78 16.24
N PHE A 209 9.85 8.86 15.78
CA PHE A 209 11.16 8.80 15.14
C PHE A 209 12.22 8.16 16.06
N GLU A 210 12.30 8.58 17.32
CA GLU A 210 13.25 8.02 18.30
C GLU A 210 13.02 6.51 18.51
N HIS A 211 11.78 6.08 18.68
CA HIS A 211 11.44 4.66 18.87
C HIS A 211 11.71 3.79 17.63
N LEU A 212 11.71 4.37 16.43
CA LEU A 212 11.95 3.63 15.20
C LEU A 212 13.43 3.49 14.82
N GLN A 213 14.36 4.11 15.57
CA GLN A 213 15.81 4.04 15.30
C GLN A 213 16.45 2.69 15.68
N THR A 214 15.79 1.88 16.51
CA THR A 214 16.31 0.57 16.95
C THR A 214 15.67 -0.57 16.19
N PRO A 215 16.33 -1.72 16.01
CA PRO A 215 15.71 -2.90 15.37
C PRO A 215 14.45 -3.36 16.11
N ASP A 216 14.45 -3.32 17.43
CA ASP A 216 13.30 -3.68 18.24
C ASP A 216 12.26 -2.58 18.22
N LEU A 217 11.04 -2.95 17.81
CA LEU A 217 9.91 -2.03 17.89
C LEU A 217 9.49 -1.86 19.35
N ALA A 218 9.53 -0.63 19.82
CA ALA A 218 9.13 -0.29 21.18
C ALA A 218 7.68 -0.75 21.46
N LYS A 219 7.39 -1.17 22.68
CA LYS A 219 6.05 -1.61 23.09
C LYS A 219 5.01 -0.51 22.95
N GLU A 220 5.43 0.74 23.06
CA GLU A 220 4.60 1.93 22.87
C GLU A 220 4.08 2.06 21.44
N LEU A 221 4.81 1.50 20.46
CA LEU A 221 4.43 1.48 19.05
C LEU A 221 3.71 0.16 18.69
N ARG A 222 2.62 -0.15 19.38
CA ARG A 222 1.80 -1.34 19.11
C ARG A 222 0.83 -1.13 17.96
N ASN A 223 0.18 -2.20 17.54
CA ASN A 223 -0.99 -2.13 16.67
C ASN A 223 -2.24 -2.41 17.50
N ASP A 224 -3.13 -1.41 17.64
CA ASP A 224 -4.35 -1.52 18.45
C ASP A 224 -5.37 -2.54 17.90
N CYS A 225 -5.22 -2.99 16.66
CA CYS A 225 -6.01 -4.09 16.11
C CYS A 225 -5.50 -5.47 16.54
N GLU A 226 -4.23 -5.59 16.98
CA GLU A 226 -3.56 -6.87 17.17
C GLU A 226 -4.24 -7.75 18.22
N ASP A 227 -4.66 -7.18 19.36
CA ASP A 227 -5.33 -7.94 20.44
C ASP A 227 -6.65 -8.57 19.97
N ILE A 228 -7.41 -7.84 19.15
CA ILE A 228 -8.67 -8.34 18.57
C ILE A 228 -8.37 -9.45 17.57
N VAL A 229 -7.42 -9.19 16.66
CA VAL A 229 -7.07 -10.13 15.60
C VAL A 229 -6.51 -11.45 16.19
N ARG A 230 -5.67 -11.38 17.21
CA ARG A 230 -5.19 -12.57 17.92
C ARG A 230 -6.31 -13.43 18.51
N ARG A 231 -7.34 -12.77 19.04
CA ARG A 231 -8.47 -13.47 19.68
C ARG A 231 -9.41 -14.10 18.68
N GLU A 232 -9.72 -13.38 17.60
CA GLU A 232 -10.69 -13.82 16.60
C GLU A 232 -10.08 -14.76 15.54
N TYR A 233 -8.73 -14.73 15.37
CA TYR A 233 -7.99 -15.50 14.36
C TYR A 233 -6.81 -16.24 14.98
N PRO A 234 -7.02 -17.46 15.54
CA PRO A 234 -5.97 -18.26 16.18
C PRO A 234 -4.74 -18.46 15.29
N GLU A 235 -4.94 -18.62 13.96
CA GLU A 235 -3.86 -18.84 13.00
C GLU A 235 -2.91 -17.62 12.95
N ILE A 236 -3.43 -16.41 13.13
CA ILE A 236 -2.61 -15.20 13.19
C ILE A 236 -1.92 -15.11 14.55
N SER A 237 -2.59 -15.50 15.62
CA SER A 237 -1.98 -15.55 16.95
C SER A 237 -0.79 -16.50 16.98
N GLU A 238 -0.95 -17.72 16.47
CA GLU A 238 0.12 -18.71 16.37
C GLU A 238 1.30 -18.20 15.52
N ALA A 239 1.01 -17.55 14.39
CA ALA A 239 2.03 -17.00 13.52
C ALA A 239 2.78 -15.83 14.17
N LEU A 240 2.08 -14.96 14.91
CA LEU A 240 2.70 -13.89 15.71
C LEU A 240 3.60 -14.46 16.80
N ASP A 241 3.16 -15.49 17.51
CA ASP A 241 3.94 -16.12 18.58
C ASP A 241 5.18 -16.83 18.02
N TRP A 242 5.03 -17.51 16.88
CA TRP A 242 6.16 -18.12 16.17
C TRP A 242 7.21 -17.07 15.78
N LEU A 243 6.76 -15.98 15.10
CA LEU A 243 7.68 -14.93 14.63
C LEU A 243 8.29 -14.13 15.79
N ASN A 244 7.56 -13.94 16.91
CA ASN A 244 8.08 -13.32 18.12
C ASN A 244 9.20 -14.13 18.81
N GLY A 245 9.25 -15.43 18.57
CA GLY A 245 10.38 -16.28 19.01
C GLY A 245 11.69 -16.02 18.25
N LEU A 246 11.62 -15.34 17.11
CA LEU A 246 12.75 -15.09 16.20
C LEU A 246 13.08 -13.60 16.04
N GLY A 247 12.15 -12.72 16.39
CA GLY A 247 12.30 -11.25 16.31
C GLY A 247 11.06 -10.55 16.86
N THR A 248 11.06 -9.22 16.94
CA THR A 248 9.87 -8.47 17.37
C THR A 248 8.82 -8.44 16.27
N ALA A 249 7.80 -9.30 16.38
CA ALA A 249 6.72 -9.39 15.40
C ALA A 249 5.65 -8.31 15.60
N ARG A 250 5.00 -7.90 14.52
CA ARG A 250 3.88 -6.95 14.49
C ARG A 250 2.88 -7.31 13.38
N LEU A 251 1.61 -7.06 13.69
CA LEU A 251 0.55 -7.05 12.69
C LEU A 251 0.65 -5.78 11.83
N THR A 252 0.51 -5.86 10.50
CA THR A 252 0.39 -4.68 9.65
C THR A 252 -1.07 -4.40 9.27
N GLY A 253 -1.51 -3.16 9.46
CA GLY A 253 -2.92 -2.80 9.26
C GLY A 253 -3.83 -3.61 10.18
N THR A 254 -4.89 -4.18 9.63
CA THR A 254 -5.79 -5.13 10.31
C THR A 254 -5.40 -6.59 10.08
N GLY A 255 -4.24 -6.85 9.44
CA GLY A 255 -3.80 -8.20 9.08
C GLY A 255 -4.31 -8.61 7.69
N ALA A 256 -4.16 -9.87 7.29
CA ALA A 256 -3.59 -11.02 8.03
C ALA A 256 -2.05 -11.08 8.04
N CYS A 257 -1.33 -10.19 7.33
CA CYS A 257 0.13 -10.23 7.33
C CYS A 257 0.70 -9.71 8.65
N ILE A 258 1.77 -10.37 9.05
CA ILE A 258 2.63 -10.01 10.17
C ILE A 258 4.06 -9.88 9.67
N PHE A 259 4.85 -9.06 10.35
CA PHE A 259 6.24 -8.82 9.97
C PHE A 259 7.14 -8.75 11.20
N ALA A 260 8.40 -9.06 10.99
CA ALA A 260 9.50 -8.69 11.89
C ALA A 260 10.59 -8.01 11.08
N ARG A 261 11.36 -7.12 11.72
CA ARG A 261 12.45 -6.38 11.08
C ARG A 261 13.80 -6.82 11.61
N PHE A 262 14.80 -6.78 10.73
CA PHE A 262 16.15 -7.26 10.95
C PHE A 262 17.17 -6.25 10.42
N ALA A 263 18.37 -6.24 11.02
CA ALA A 263 19.44 -5.35 10.60
C ALA A 263 20.08 -5.80 9.28
N SER A 264 20.04 -7.09 8.96
CA SER A 264 20.66 -7.66 7.76
C SER A 264 19.73 -8.58 6.97
N LEU A 265 20.02 -8.72 5.67
CA LEU A 265 19.33 -9.68 4.80
C LEU A 265 19.50 -11.11 5.31
N ALA A 266 20.70 -11.49 5.77
CA ALA A 266 20.99 -12.84 6.24
C ALA A 266 20.14 -13.24 7.46
N GLU A 267 19.87 -12.31 8.38
CA GLU A 267 18.96 -12.55 9.51
C GLU A 267 17.52 -12.77 9.03
N ALA A 268 17.06 -11.95 8.09
CA ALA A 268 15.72 -12.09 7.52
C ALA A 268 15.56 -13.41 6.74
N GLU A 269 16.58 -13.81 5.98
CA GLU A 269 16.62 -15.08 5.25
C GLU A 269 16.61 -16.29 6.18
N ALA A 270 17.37 -16.25 7.28
CA ALA A 270 17.38 -17.32 8.28
C ALA A 270 15.99 -17.55 8.86
N VAL A 271 15.27 -16.48 9.18
CA VAL A 271 13.90 -16.57 9.69
C VAL A 271 12.93 -17.10 8.63
N LEU A 272 13.02 -16.62 7.39
CA LEU A 272 12.14 -17.11 6.32
C LEU A 272 12.38 -18.59 6.01
N ALA A 273 13.63 -19.08 6.14
CA ALA A 273 13.97 -20.48 5.91
C ALA A 273 13.33 -21.45 6.94
N GLU A 274 13.04 -20.94 8.15
CA GLU A 274 12.37 -21.71 9.21
C GLU A 274 10.84 -21.60 9.15
N MET A 275 10.29 -20.84 8.17
CA MET A 275 8.85 -20.56 8.08
C MET A 275 8.04 -21.86 7.92
N PRO A 276 6.98 -22.07 8.74
CA PRO A 276 6.06 -23.18 8.56
C PRO A 276 5.47 -23.24 7.15
N ALA A 277 5.41 -24.45 6.57
CA ALA A 277 4.95 -24.65 5.18
C ALA A 277 3.48 -24.24 4.94
N SER A 278 2.70 -24.05 6.00
CA SER A 278 1.32 -23.56 5.93
C SER A 278 1.23 -22.04 5.67
N TYR A 279 2.31 -21.29 5.86
CA TYR A 279 2.34 -19.85 5.64
C TYR A 279 2.92 -19.52 4.27
N THR A 280 2.57 -18.36 3.75
CA THR A 280 3.28 -17.74 2.65
C THR A 280 4.11 -16.57 3.20
N GLY A 281 5.24 -16.27 2.59
CA GLY A 281 6.08 -15.18 3.08
C GLY A 281 7.08 -14.70 2.04
N PHE A 282 7.64 -13.54 2.32
CA PHE A 282 8.68 -12.92 1.50
C PHE A 282 9.59 -12.05 2.36
N ILE A 283 10.72 -11.68 1.78
CA ILE A 283 11.65 -10.71 2.36
C ILE A 283 11.58 -9.44 1.53
N ALA A 284 11.65 -8.29 2.19
CA ALA A 284 11.73 -7.00 1.54
C ALA A 284 12.62 -6.04 2.33
N GLN A 285 13.24 -5.08 1.66
CA GLN A 285 13.93 -3.97 2.30
C GLN A 285 13.02 -2.75 2.38
N GLY A 286 13.11 -2.01 3.47
CA GLY A 286 12.49 -0.70 3.58
C GLY A 286 13.14 0.30 2.62
N THR A 287 12.34 1.05 1.89
CA THR A 287 12.82 2.09 0.97
C THR A 287 12.43 3.48 1.46
N ASP A 288 13.27 4.48 1.19
CA ASP A 288 12.96 5.88 1.50
C ASP A 288 11.99 6.49 0.51
N ARG A 289 11.95 5.93 -0.71
CA ARG A 289 11.15 6.41 -1.82
C ARG A 289 10.51 5.25 -2.58
N SER A 290 9.27 5.45 -2.98
CA SER A 290 8.50 4.50 -3.79
C SER A 290 9.23 4.13 -5.08
N THR A 291 9.31 2.85 -5.36
CA THR A 291 9.85 2.32 -6.61
C THR A 291 9.06 2.79 -7.84
N ALA A 292 7.76 3.11 -7.70
CA ALA A 292 6.96 3.72 -8.76
C ALA A 292 7.49 5.10 -9.15
N HIS A 293 7.83 5.95 -8.18
CA HIS A 293 8.39 7.28 -8.41
C HIS A 293 9.77 7.21 -9.04
N GLN A 294 10.63 6.32 -8.54
CA GLN A 294 11.95 6.09 -9.13
C GLN A 294 11.85 5.66 -10.60
N ALA A 295 10.91 4.76 -10.93
CA ALA A 295 10.68 4.33 -12.31
C ALA A 295 10.18 5.48 -13.20
N LEU A 296 9.26 6.31 -12.73
CA LEU A 296 8.76 7.48 -13.48
C LEU A 296 9.86 8.51 -13.72
N GLU A 297 10.71 8.80 -12.75
CA GLU A 297 11.85 9.71 -12.91
C GLU A 297 12.82 9.22 -13.97
N MET A 298 13.21 7.95 -13.92
CA MET A 298 14.08 7.35 -14.94
C MET A 298 13.52 7.46 -16.36
N ILE A 299 12.17 7.46 -16.50
CA ILE A 299 11.52 7.59 -17.81
C ILE A 299 11.47 9.06 -18.25
N THR A 300 11.23 9.99 -17.32
CA THR A 300 11.14 11.42 -17.63
C THR A 300 12.49 12.08 -17.87
N GLU A 301 13.57 11.53 -17.32
CA GLU A 301 14.93 12.00 -17.50
C GLU A 301 15.65 11.42 -18.76
N ARG A 302 15.01 10.47 -19.45
CA ARG A 302 15.53 10.00 -20.74
C ARG A 302 15.32 11.10 -21.78
N PRO A 303 16.41 11.58 -22.46
CA PRO A 303 16.36 12.65 -23.44
C PRO A 303 15.56 12.30 -24.68
#